data_c361441b172b6f598125cf295ee33a9d
#
_entry.id   c361441b172b6f598125cf295ee33a9d
#
_cell.length_a   1.000
_cell.length_b   1.000
_cell.length_c   1.000
_cell.angle_alpha   90.00
_cell.angle_beta   90.00
_cell.angle_gamma   90.00
#
_symmetry.space_group_name_H-M   'P 1'
#
loop_
_entity.id
_entity.type
_entity.pdbx_description
1 polymer ?
#
loop_
_entity_poly.entity_id
_entity_poly.type
_entity_poly.pdbx_seq_one_letter_code
_entity_poly.pdbx_strand_id
1 'polypeptide(L)'
;MLKNLKISNYALIEKSDIDFSSGFSVITGETGAGKSIILGALGLLMGQRADSKVIKANEKKCAVEAIFNIEGLQLETFFSEHDIDYDAEECILRREVSSNGKSRAFVNDSPVSASTLKLLAAEVIDIHSQHQNLLMGREHFLLDILDAVANNLEVKDAYAQCFHEWHEACKALKQLKEQRAQDQANRDFLQFQFDQLEAANLQADEQSELEEEHQLLSHAEEIKGSLFEAINAFSEDGGNIAGKLRNAAHNLSGISGVFAQAEALAERIESARIELEDVSDELERNAENIEFDPARYQFVEERLNTIYELEKKHQVDTIADLLRLQEELNLQLNNIENGDEIIAEKEKAIEGLYQRLLSLGKDITTSRKAAAKTTAENLMLTLQTLGMPNARLRFEITTRTAPDISGFDNVTFLFSANKNVPEQDVTQIASGGEIARLMLSLKAFLSQRKKLPTIIFDEIDTGVSGTMAERMAQVMQQMAQNCQVICITHLPQIAALGQQHYRVFKSENDTGTSSHITRLDNDERIREIANMLSGEELTEAAINNAKALLKNK
;
A
#
# COMPACT_ATOMS: atom_id res chain seq x y z
N MET A 1 -20.67 -3.11 18.09
CA MET A 1 -21.89 -2.62 18.77
C MET A 1 -21.66 -1.19 19.26
N LEU A 2 -22.56 -0.25 18.94
CA LEU A 2 -22.51 1.13 19.46
C LEU A 2 -22.87 1.12 20.95
N LYS A 3 -21.93 1.53 21.80
CA LYS A 3 -22.13 1.64 23.26
C LYS A 3 -22.62 3.03 23.65
N ASN A 4 -21.98 4.07 23.12
CA ASN A 4 -22.24 5.45 23.50
C ASN A 4 -22.11 6.38 22.30
N LEU A 5 -22.91 7.44 22.26
CA LEU A 5 -22.86 8.50 21.25
C LEU A 5 -22.88 9.87 21.94
N LYS A 6 -21.80 10.62 21.82
CA LYS A 6 -21.68 11.99 22.32
C LYS A 6 -21.72 12.97 21.17
N ILE A 7 -22.58 13.94 21.28
CA ILE A 7 -22.76 15.00 20.29
C ILE A 7 -22.60 16.35 21.02
N SER A 8 -21.77 17.22 20.48
CA SER A 8 -21.54 18.56 21.03
C SER A 8 -21.63 19.62 19.94
N ASN A 9 -22.47 20.62 20.15
CA ASN A 9 -22.66 21.79 19.27
C ASN A 9 -22.99 21.45 17.80
N TYR A 10 -23.81 20.43 17.61
CA TYR A 10 -24.20 19.97 16.28
C TYR A 10 -25.67 20.30 15.99
N ALA A 11 -25.91 21.12 14.97
CA ALA A 11 -27.23 21.62 14.58
C ALA A 11 -28.00 22.22 15.78
N LEU A 12 -29.11 21.60 16.19
CA LEU A 12 -29.92 22.01 17.36
C LEU A 12 -29.47 21.34 18.67
N ILE A 13 -28.51 20.41 18.64
CA ILE A 13 -28.00 19.74 19.85
C ILE A 13 -26.82 20.53 20.41
N GLU A 14 -26.95 20.99 21.65
CA GLU A 14 -25.85 21.61 22.39
C GLU A 14 -24.91 20.58 22.96
N LYS A 15 -25.45 19.66 23.74
CA LYS A 15 -24.74 18.52 24.30
C LYS A 15 -25.72 17.37 24.47
N SER A 16 -25.34 16.21 23.99
CA SER A 16 -26.06 14.96 24.17
C SER A 16 -25.07 13.85 24.46
N ASP A 17 -25.39 12.98 25.40
CA ASP A 17 -24.63 11.80 25.78
C ASP A 17 -25.64 10.66 25.91
N ILE A 18 -25.55 9.68 24.98
CA ILE A 18 -26.58 8.65 24.82
C ILE A 18 -25.94 7.29 24.93
N ASP A 19 -26.32 6.53 25.95
CA ASP A 19 -25.94 5.13 26.09
C ASP A 19 -26.92 4.22 25.36
N PHE A 20 -26.37 3.37 24.49
CA PHE A 20 -27.13 2.36 23.78
C PHE A 20 -26.85 0.97 24.37
N SER A 21 -27.88 0.16 24.46
CA SER A 21 -27.78 -1.23 24.87
C SER A 21 -27.77 -2.16 23.65
N SER A 22 -27.34 -3.40 23.83
CA SER A 22 -27.51 -4.46 22.84
C SER A 22 -29.00 -4.72 22.56
N GLY A 23 -29.29 -5.40 21.47
CA GLY A 23 -30.64 -5.78 21.08
C GLY A 23 -31.36 -4.71 20.25
N PHE A 24 -32.69 -4.61 20.38
CA PHE A 24 -33.54 -3.76 19.57
C PHE A 24 -33.87 -2.45 20.30
N SER A 25 -33.31 -1.35 19.81
CA SER A 25 -33.60 0.01 20.29
C SER A 25 -34.46 0.77 19.28
N VAL A 26 -35.40 1.57 19.80
CA VAL A 26 -36.22 2.46 18.97
C VAL A 26 -36.04 3.91 19.36
N ILE A 27 -36.07 4.79 18.36
CA ILE A 27 -36.00 6.23 18.54
C ILE A 27 -37.28 6.85 17.93
N THR A 28 -38.08 7.52 18.79
CA THR A 28 -39.28 8.25 18.37
C THR A 28 -39.09 9.74 18.57
N GLY A 29 -40.03 10.54 18.10
CA GLY A 29 -40.05 11.99 18.26
C GLY A 29 -40.70 12.68 17.09
N GLU A 30 -40.98 13.97 17.21
CA GLU A 30 -41.59 14.79 16.18
C GLU A 30 -40.75 14.86 14.90
N THR A 31 -41.43 14.91 13.75
CA THR A 31 -40.77 15.13 12.45
C THR A 31 -40.01 16.46 12.44
N GLY A 32 -38.72 16.44 12.04
CA GLY A 32 -37.87 17.62 12.07
C GLY A 32 -37.27 17.95 13.45
N ALA A 33 -37.58 17.20 14.52
CA ALA A 33 -37.14 17.52 15.89
C ALA A 33 -35.72 17.05 16.24
N GLY A 34 -35.08 16.29 15.38
CA GLY A 34 -33.72 15.80 15.72
C GLY A 34 -33.43 14.37 15.32
N LYS A 35 -34.40 13.61 14.79
CA LYS A 35 -34.13 12.26 14.25
C LYS A 35 -33.09 12.34 13.13
N SER A 36 -33.28 13.24 12.17
CA SER A 36 -32.31 13.52 11.11
C SER A 36 -30.99 14.11 11.62
N ILE A 37 -30.99 14.74 12.82
CA ILE A 37 -29.79 15.29 13.43
C ILE A 37 -28.88 14.18 13.94
N ILE A 38 -29.44 13.11 14.55
CA ILE A 38 -28.68 11.93 15.00
C ILE A 38 -28.01 11.25 13.80
N LEU A 39 -28.79 11.05 12.73
CA LEU A 39 -28.28 10.43 11.51
C LEU A 39 -27.21 11.29 10.83
N GLY A 40 -27.39 12.60 10.81
CA GLY A 40 -26.39 13.52 10.31
C GLY A 40 -25.10 13.52 11.14
N ALA A 41 -25.21 13.41 12.47
CA ALA A 41 -24.08 13.27 13.36
C ALA A 41 -23.31 11.96 13.09
N LEU A 42 -24.01 10.84 13.00
CA LEU A 42 -23.42 9.55 12.62
C LEU A 42 -22.86 9.57 11.19
N GLY A 43 -23.50 10.27 10.27
CA GLY A 43 -23.02 10.50 8.91
C GLY A 43 -21.64 11.20 8.87
N LEU A 44 -21.38 12.11 9.83
CA LEU A 44 -20.05 12.71 9.96
C LEU A 44 -18.99 11.65 10.29
N LEU A 45 -19.27 10.72 11.19
CA LEU A 45 -18.39 9.61 11.52
C LEU A 45 -18.18 8.67 10.33
N MET A 46 -19.23 8.47 9.53
CA MET A 46 -19.18 7.69 8.29
C MET A 46 -18.48 8.42 7.12
N GLY A 47 -17.81 9.55 7.38
CA GLY A 47 -17.00 10.25 6.40
C GLY A 47 -17.77 11.16 5.45
N GLN A 48 -19.03 11.49 5.74
CA GLN A 48 -19.75 12.49 4.96
C GLN A 48 -19.04 13.84 4.98
N ARG A 49 -19.22 14.63 3.92
CA ARG A 49 -18.61 15.95 3.82
C ARG A 49 -19.09 16.84 4.96
N ALA A 50 -18.15 17.35 5.72
CA ALA A 50 -18.44 18.30 6.81
C ALA A 50 -18.70 19.70 6.24
N ASP A 51 -19.93 20.21 6.41
CA ASP A 51 -20.28 21.61 6.15
C ASP A 51 -20.25 22.37 7.50
N SER A 52 -19.68 23.57 7.53
CA SER A 52 -19.71 24.44 8.71
C SER A 52 -21.13 24.82 9.16
N LYS A 53 -22.13 24.71 8.28
CA LYS A 53 -23.55 24.90 8.59
C LYS A 53 -24.12 23.94 9.61
N VAL A 54 -23.46 22.79 9.84
CA VAL A 54 -23.89 21.83 10.86
C VAL A 54 -23.51 22.23 12.28
N ILE A 55 -22.69 23.26 12.43
CA ILE A 55 -22.29 23.78 13.74
C ILE A 55 -23.42 24.63 14.32
N LYS A 56 -23.76 24.43 15.61
CA LYS A 56 -24.76 25.24 16.31
C LYS A 56 -24.41 26.73 16.19
N ALA A 57 -25.42 27.57 15.99
CA ALA A 57 -25.24 29.00 15.86
C ALA A 57 -24.43 29.58 17.05
N ASN A 58 -23.51 30.48 16.76
CA ASN A 58 -22.57 31.10 17.69
C ASN A 58 -21.46 30.22 18.29
N GLU A 59 -21.37 28.95 17.86
CA GLU A 59 -20.32 28.04 18.29
C GLU A 59 -19.17 27.99 17.29
N LYS A 60 -17.94 27.75 17.80
CA LYS A 60 -16.71 27.71 16.97
C LYS A 60 -16.42 26.33 16.41
N LYS A 61 -16.93 25.29 17.06
CA LYS A 61 -16.72 23.89 16.61
C LYS A 61 -17.87 23.01 17.08
N CYS A 62 -18.13 21.95 16.31
CA CYS A 62 -18.91 20.80 16.76
C CYS A 62 -18.03 19.55 16.84
N ALA A 63 -18.41 18.61 17.69
CA ALA A 63 -17.78 17.32 17.82
C ALA A 63 -18.83 16.20 17.91
N VAL A 64 -18.57 15.11 17.22
CA VAL A 64 -19.33 13.86 17.33
C VAL A 64 -18.33 12.76 17.69
N GLU A 65 -18.64 12.02 18.73
CA GLU A 65 -17.85 10.90 19.23
C GLU A 65 -18.77 9.69 19.45
N ALA A 66 -18.34 8.53 18.98
CA ALA A 66 -19.07 7.29 19.20
C ALA A 66 -18.11 6.20 19.68
N ILE A 67 -18.54 5.45 20.69
CA ILE A 67 -17.79 4.35 21.29
C ILE A 67 -18.43 3.03 20.84
N PHE A 68 -17.63 2.17 20.25
CA PHE A 68 -18.06 0.87 19.74
C PHE A 68 -17.34 -0.27 20.46
N ASN A 69 -18.07 -1.34 20.76
CA ASN A 69 -17.46 -2.65 20.96
C ASN A 69 -17.34 -3.32 19.59
N ILE A 70 -16.11 -3.65 19.21
CA ILE A 70 -15.76 -4.25 17.91
C ILE A 70 -15.29 -5.70 18.03
N GLU A 71 -15.42 -6.30 19.21
CA GLU A 71 -15.04 -7.67 19.45
C GLU A 71 -15.67 -8.64 18.45
N GLY A 72 -14.83 -9.46 17.79
CA GLY A 72 -15.22 -10.45 16.81
C GLY A 72 -15.59 -9.89 15.41
N LEU A 73 -15.24 -8.64 15.10
CA LEU A 73 -15.32 -8.08 13.74
C LEU A 73 -14.05 -8.32 12.92
N GLN A 74 -13.02 -8.94 13.49
CA GLN A 74 -11.75 -9.28 12.80
C GLN A 74 -11.07 -8.05 12.18
N LEU A 75 -10.97 -6.95 12.94
CA LEU A 75 -10.41 -5.68 12.49
C LEU A 75 -8.94 -5.47 12.88
N GLU A 76 -8.29 -6.45 13.51
CA GLU A 76 -6.90 -6.37 13.99
C GLU A 76 -5.92 -5.95 12.89
N THR A 77 -6.08 -6.55 11.70
CA THR A 77 -5.25 -6.23 10.53
C THR A 77 -5.43 -4.78 10.09
N PHE A 78 -6.68 -4.29 10.06
CA PHE A 78 -6.97 -2.89 9.71
C PHE A 78 -6.26 -1.89 10.63
N PHE A 79 -6.29 -2.14 11.94
CA PHE A 79 -5.63 -1.28 12.93
C PHE A 79 -4.11 -1.30 12.79
N SER A 80 -3.53 -2.48 12.54
CA SER A 80 -2.09 -2.65 12.30
C SER A 80 -1.62 -1.94 11.02
N GLU A 81 -2.38 -2.05 9.92
CA GLU A 81 -2.04 -1.40 8.64
C GLU A 81 -2.10 0.13 8.69
N HIS A 82 -2.89 0.67 9.64
CA HIS A 82 -3.06 2.13 9.77
C HIS A 82 -2.32 2.72 10.98
N ASP A 83 -1.51 1.91 11.67
CA ASP A 83 -0.71 2.32 12.84
C ASP A 83 -1.58 2.93 13.95
N ILE A 84 -2.71 2.26 14.28
CA ILE A 84 -3.68 2.66 15.29
C ILE A 84 -3.73 1.60 16.38
N ASP A 85 -3.78 2.01 17.66
CA ASP A 85 -3.95 1.09 18.77
C ASP A 85 -5.30 0.37 18.69
N TYR A 86 -5.27 -0.98 18.79
CA TYR A 86 -6.47 -1.81 18.77
C TYR A 86 -7.03 -2.01 20.17
N ASP A 87 -8.28 -1.59 20.36
CA ASP A 87 -9.08 -1.90 21.54
C ASP A 87 -10.44 -2.47 21.08
N ALA A 88 -10.66 -3.76 21.39
CA ALA A 88 -11.87 -4.46 20.98
C ALA A 88 -13.12 -4.01 21.74
N GLU A 89 -12.97 -3.61 23.01
CA GLU A 89 -14.10 -3.25 23.86
C GLU A 89 -14.52 -1.78 23.70
N GLU A 90 -13.56 -0.88 23.46
CA GLU A 90 -13.77 0.57 23.40
C GLU A 90 -13.10 1.24 22.20
N CYS A 91 -13.55 0.88 21.00
CA CYS A 91 -13.12 1.59 19.79
C CYS A 91 -13.84 2.95 19.69
N ILE A 92 -13.09 4.03 19.78
CA ILE A 92 -13.61 5.40 19.76
C ILE A 92 -13.45 6.00 18.37
N LEU A 93 -14.54 6.39 17.72
CA LEU A 93 -14.57 7.18 16.49
C LEU A 93 -14.96 8.61 16.81
N ARG A 94 -14.12 9.58 16.49
CA ARG A 94 -14.41 10.99 16.75
C ARG A 94 -14.18 11.87 15.51
N ARG A 95 -15.12 12.78 15.26
CA ARG A 95 -15.03 13.78 14.22
C ARG A 95 -15.26 15.18 14.78
N GLU A 96 -14.37 16.11 14.48
CA GLU A 96 -14.48 17.52 14.86
C GLU A 96 -14.59 18.39 13.60
N VAL A 97 -15.50 19.33 13.58
CA VAL A 97 -15.67 20.32 12.50
C VAL A 97 -15.62 21.71 13.10
N SER A 98 -14.78 22.57 12.55
CA SER A 98 -14.59 23.96 13.01
C SER A 98 -15.27 24.95 12.04
N SER A 99 -15.66 26.12 12.55
CA SER A 99 -16.33 27.17 11.79
C SER A 99 -15.51 27.71 10.61
N ASN A 100 -14.19 27.53 10.63
CA ASN A 100 -13.29 27.86 9.52
C ASN A 100 -13.23 26.77 8.42
N GLY A 101 -14.12 25.79 8.45
CA GLY A 101 -14.21 24.69 7.47
C GLY A 101 -13.18 23.57 7.67
N LYS A 102 -12.31 23.64 8.68
CA LYS A 102 -11.37 22.54 9.00
C LYS A 102 -12.10 21.40 9.69
N SER A 103 -11.85 20.17 9.25
CA SER A 103 -12.36 18.95 9.87
C SER A 103 -11.21 18.04 10.27
N ARG A 104 -11.31 17.44 11.46
CA ARG A 104 -10.36 16.47 12.01
C ARG A 104 -11.07 15.18 12.35
N ALA A 105 -10.41 14.05 12.11
CA ALA A 105 -10.91 12.73 12.42
C ALA A 105 -9.93 12.02 13.35
N PHE A 106 -10.47 11.21 14.27
CA PHE A 106 -9.67 10.47 15.25
C PHE A 106 -10.26 9.07 15.43
N VAL A 107 -9.38 8.11 15.64
CA VAL A 107 -9.69 6.74 16.06
C VAL A 107 -8.82 6.43 17.27
N ASN A 108 -9.42 6.06 18.40
CA ASN A 108 -8.72 5.80 19.67
C ASN A 108 -7.71 6.92 20.01
N ASP A 109 -8.14 8.18 19.93
CA ASP A 109 -7.33 9.39 20.11
C ASP A 109 -6.21 9.63 19.07
N SER A 110 -5.91 8.66 18.19
CA SER A 110 -4.98 8.84 17.07
C SER A 110 -5.62 9.68 15.96
N PRO A 111 -4.96 10.74 15.47
CA PRO A 111 -5.46 11.52 14.34
C PRO A 111 -5.35 10.70 13.06
N VAL A 112 -6.46 10.57 12.33
CA VAL A 112 -6.52 9.79 11.09
C VAL A 112 -7.05 10.63 9.92
N SER A 113 -6.90 10.11 8.71
CA SER A 113 -7.54 10.69 7.53
C SER A 113 -9.06 10.49 7.57
N ALA A 114 -9.82 11.36 6.90
CA ALA A 114 -11.28 11.18 6.77
C ALA A 114 -11.64 9.89 5.98
N SER A 115 -10.75 9.44 5.10
CA SER A 115 -10.89 8.18 4.38
C SER A 115 -10.72 6.97 5.29
N THR A 116 -9.71 6.97 6.16
CA THR A 116 -9.48 5.91 7.14
C THR A 116 -10.65 5.80 8.12
N LEU A 117 -11.13 6.95 8.66
CA LEU A 117 -12.34 6.96 9.51
C LEU A 117 -13.55 6.38 8.77
N LYS A 118 -13.75 6.75 7.51
CA LYS A 118 -14.87 6.24 6.69
C LYS A 118 -14.81 4.74 6.48
N LEU A 119 -13.63 4.19 6.23
CA LEU A 119 -13.44 2.74 6.05
C LEU A 119 -13.80 2.00 7.34
N LEU A 120 -13.24 2.42 8.48
CA LEU A 120 -13.53 1.79 9.76
C LEU A 120 -15.01 1.94 10.16
N ALA A 121 -15.58 3.14 9.96
CA ALA A 121 -16.99 3.38 10.29
C ALA A 121 -17.94 2.46 9.50
N ALA A 122 -17.61 2.12 8.25
CA ALA A 122 -18.40 1.21 7.42
C ALA A 122 -18.39 -0.24 7.95
N GLU A 123 -17.35 -0.63 8.71
CA GLU A 123 -17.26 -1.95 9.34
C GLU A 123 -18.02 -2.02 10.68
N VAL A 124 -18.24 -0.89 11.36
CA VAL A 124 -18.84 -0.87 12.71
C VAL A 124 -20.28 -0.37 12.74
N ILE A 125 -20.72 0.34 11.70
CA ILE A 125 -22.10 0.89 11.62
C ILE A 125 -22.63 0.84 10.18
N ASP A 126 -23.86 0.42 10.06
CA ASP A 126 -24.60 0.36 8.78
C ASP A 126 -25.92 1.11 8.91
N ILE A 127 -26.03 2.25 8.22
CA ILE A 127 -27.26 3.08 8.24
C ILE A 127 -28.06 2.79 6.98
N HIS A 128 -29.30 2.34 7.15
CA HIS A 128 -30.25 2.16 6.05
C HIS A 128 -31.26 3.30 6.03
N SER A 129 -31.21 4.14 5.00
CA SER A 129 -32.15 5.25 4.73
C SER A 129 -32.63 5.20 3.28
N GLN A 130 -33.74 5.92 2.99
CA GLN A 130 -34.35 5.96 1.64
C GLN A 130 -33.36 6.31 0.50
N HIS A 131 -32.27 6.98 0.79
CA HIS A 131 -31.31 7.46 -0.22
C HIS A 131 -30.09 6.56 -0.38
N GLN A 132 -29.99 5.42 0.33
CA GLN A 132 -28.83 4.52 0.31
C GLN A 132 -29.01 3.23 -0.50
N ASN A 133 -29.84 3.23 -1.53
CA ASN A 133 -29.91 2.13 -2.52
C ASN A 133 -28.57 1.83 -3.21
N LEU A 134 -27.55 2.66 -2.97
CA LEU A 134 -26.21 2.56 -3.52
C LEU A 134 -25.39 1.35 -3.01
N LEU A 135 -25.77 0.73 -1.89
CA LEU A 135 -25.03 -0.44 -1.38
C LEU A 135 -25.22 -1.68 -2.25
N MET A 136 -26.40 -1.86 -2.83
CA MET A 136 -26.69 -2.97 -3.74
C MET A 136 -26.00 -2.85 -5.09
N GLY A 137 -25.62 -1.65 -5.50
CA GLY A 137 -24.82 -1.39 -6.69
C GLY A 137 -23.31 -1.59 -6.48
N ARG A 138 -22.86 -1.89 -5.26
CA ARG A 138 -21.46 -2.24 -5.01
C ARG A 138 -21.25 -3.70 -5.41
N GLU A 139 -20.42 -3.89 -6.40
CA GLU A 139 -20.12 -5.16 -7.03
C GLU A 139 -19.70 -6.24 -6.01
N HIS A 140 -18.91 -5.90 -5.01
CA HIS A 140 -18.46 -6.84 -3.98
C HIS A 140 -19.52 -7.17 -2.92
N PHE A 141 -20.49 -6.30 -2.66
CA PHE A 141 -21.49 -6.54 -1.62
C PHE A 141 -22.33 -7.80 -1.88
N LEU A 142 -22.78 -8.01 -3.11
CA LEU A 142 -23.54 -9.22 -3.48
C LEU A 142 -22.69 -10.49 -3.43
N LEU A 143 -21.42 -10.38 -3.80
CA LEU A 143 -20.45 -11.49 -3.68
C LEU A 143 -20.23 -11.86 -2.22
N ASP A 144 -20.04 -10.88 -1.33
CA ASP A 144 -19.84 -11.11 0.11
C ASP A 144 -21.05 -11.78 0.76
N ILE A 145 -22.26 -11.46 0.32
CA ILE A 145 -23.49 -12.14 0.76
C ILE A 145 -23.46 -13.62 0.37
N LEU A 146 -23.14 -13.91 -0.89
CA LEU A 146 -23.12 -15.28 -1.38
C LEU A 146 -21.98 -16.08 -0.73
N ASP A 147 -20.82 -15.48 -0.56
CA ASP A 147 -19.66 -16.09 0.08
C ASP A 147 -19.91 -16.40 1.57
N ALA A 148 -20.59 -15.50 2.29
CA ALA A 148 -20.98 -15.73 3.68
C ALA A 148 -21.97 -16.93 3.82
N VAL A 149 -22.79 -17.16 2.80
CA VAL A 149 -23.73 -18.29 2.78
C VAL A 149 -23.07 -19.58 2.28
N ALA A 150 -22.17 -19.47 1.32
CA ALA A 150 -21.45 -20.58 0.72
C ALA A 150 -20.46 -21.23 1.69
N ASN A 151 -20.05 -20.52 2.75
CA ASN A 151 -19.00 -20.93 3.69
C ASN A 151 -17.72 -21.39 2.96
N ASN A 152 -17.30 -20.61 1.95
CA ASN A 152 -16.19 -20.93 1.05
C ASN A 152 -14.90 -20.14 1.35
N LEU A 153 -14.73 -19.68 2.58
CA LEU A 153 -13.61 -18.82 3.00
C LEU A 153 -12.25 -19.44 2.65
N GLU A 154 -12.03 -20.71 2.96
CA GLU A 154 -10.75 -21.39 2.70
C GLU A 154 -10.41 -21.39 1.20
N VAL A 155 -11.39 -21.64 0.33
CA VAL A 155 -11.18 -21.64 -1.13
C VAL A 155 -10.95 -20.22 -1.63
N LYS A 156 -11.64 -19.25 -1.07
CA LYS A 156 -11.48 -17.82 -1.40
C LYS A 156 -10.10 -17.31 -1.01
N ASP A 157 -9.61 -17.67 0.19
CA ASP A 157 -8.26 -17.30 0.64
C ASP A 157 -7.18 -17.93 -0.25
N ALA A 158 -7.33 -19.23 -0.58
CA ALA A 158 -6.43 -19.91 -1.52
C ALA A 158 -6.46 -19.27 -2.92
N TYR A 159 -7.63 -18.83 -3.37
CA TYR A 159 -7.78 -18.11 -4.64
C TYR A 159 -7.10 -16.74 -4.59
N ALA A 160 -7.32 -15.95 -3.54
CA ALA A 160 -6.74 -14.63 -3.37
C ALA A 160 -5.20 -14.68 -3.33
N GLN A 161 -4.64 -15.67 -2.63
CA GLN A 161 -3.20 -15.91 -2.62
C GLN A 161 -2.69 -16.25 -4.02
N CYS A 162 -3.33 -17.19 -4.71
CA CYS A 162 -2.94 -17.59 -6.07
C CYS A 162 -3.08 -16.42 -7.06
N PHE A 163 -4.10 -15.58 -6.90
CA PHE A 163 -4.28 -14.37 -7.71
C PHE A 163 -3.15 -13.37 -7.50
N HIS A 164 -2.73 -13.17 -6.27
CA HIS A 164 -1.60 -12.29 -5.97
C HIS A 164 -0.30 -12.81 -6.61
N GLU A 165 0.00 -14.10 -6.45
CA GLU A 165 1.15 -14.76 -7.07
C GLU A 165 1.14 -14.62 -8.61
N TRP A 166 -0.01 -14.87 -9.24
CA TRP A 166 -0.19 -14.72 -10.67
C TRP A 166 -0.03 -13.26 -11.14
N HIS A 167 -0.62 -12.32 -10.42
CA HIS A 167 -0.55 -10.89 -10.75
C HIS A 167 0.88 -10.35 -10.69
N GLU A 168 1.62 -10.68 -9.64
CA GLU A 168 3.04 -10.30 -9.50
C GLU A 168 3.92 -10.99 -10.56
N ALA A 169 3.67 -12.25 -10.89
CA ALA A 169 4.37 -12.93 -11.96
C ALA A 169 4.12 -12.29 -13.33
N CYS A 170 2.88 -11.89 -13.64
CA CYS A 170 2.54 -11.17 -14.87
C CYS A 170 3.24 -9.81 -14.94
N LYS A 171 3.28 -9.07 -13.83
CA LYS A 171 3.97 -7.79 -13.74
C LYS A 171 5.48 -7.94 -13.96
N ALA A 172 6.10 -8.92 -13.32
CA ALA A 172 7.51 -9.23 -13.48
C ALA A 172 7.85 -9.65 -14.93
N LEU A 173 7.01 -10.47 -15.56
CA LEU A 173 7.19 -10.84 -16.98
C LEU A 173 7.09 -9.63 -17.91
N LYS A 174 6.14 -8.73 -17.65
CA LYS A 174 6.01 -7.50 -18.44
C LYS A 174 7.27 -6.64 -18.36
N GLN A 175 7.79 -6.42 -17.15
CA GLN A 175 9.03 -5.67 -16.94
C GLN A 175 10.23 -6.34 -17.62
N LEU A 176 10.33 -7.66 -17.53
CA LEU A 176 11.40 -8.42 -18.20
C LEU A 176 11.33 -8.27 -19.73
N LYS A 177 10.12 -8.32 -20.31
CA LYS A 177 9.94 -8.12 -21.76
C LYS A 177 10.27 -6.70 -22.21
N GLU A 178 9.91 -5.69 -21.41
CA GLU A 178 10.25 -4.29 -21.67
C GLU A 178 11.76 -4.06 -21.61
N GLN A 179 12.44 -4.58 -20.58
CA GLN A 179 13.88 -4.51 -20.44
C GLN A 179 14.57 -5.19 -21.63
N ARG A 180 14.15 -6.40 -21.97
CA ARG A 180 14.71 -7.14 -23.11
C ARG A 180 14.55 -6.42 -24.45
N ALA A 181 13.39 -5.80 -24.69
CA ALA A 181 13.19 -5.02 -25.91
C ALA A 181 14.18 -3.86 -26.02
N GLN A 182 14.52 -3.23 -24.90
CA GLN A 182 15.52 -2.18 -24.81
C GLN A 182 16.95 -2.71 -25.03
N ASP A 183 17.28 -3.84 -24.38
CA ASP A 183 18.57 -4.49 -24.52
C ASP A 183 18.79 -5.00 -25.95
N GLN A 184 17.78 -5.57 -26.57
CA GLN A 184 17.84 -5.99 -27.98
C GLN A 184 18.04 -4.82 -28.95
N ALA A 185 17.45 -3.67 -28.68
CA ALA A 185 17.65 -2.46 -29.49
C ALA A 185 19.10 -1.94 -29.40
N ASN A 186 19.77 -2.19 -28.30
CA ASN A 186 21.16 -1.78 -28.06
C ASN A 186 22.17 -2.88 -28.37
N ARG A 187 21.75 -4.09 -28.74
CA ARG A 187 22.63 -5.26 -28.93
C ARG A 187 23.80 -4.98 -29.85
N ASP A 188 23.56 -4.40 -31.03
CA ASP A 188 24.60 -4.14 -32.01
C ASP A 188 25.66 -3.16 -31.49
N PHE A 189 25.24 -2.21 -30.67
CA PHE A 189 26.15 -1.27 -30.04
C PHE A 189 26.98 -1.93 -28.93
N LEU A 190 26.37 -2.74 -28.08
CA LEU A 190 27.06 -3.49 -27.03
C LEU A 190 28.05 -4.50 -27.64
N GLN A 191 27.64 -5.18 -28.71
CA GLN A 191 28.51 -6.11 -29.44
C GLN A 191 29.73 -5.39 -30.02
N PHE A 192 29.50 -4.25 -30.67
CA PHE A 192 30.60 -3.46 -31.21
C PHE A 192 31.60 -3.01 -30.14
N GLN A 193 31.11 -2.60 -28.97
CA GLN A 193 31.99 -2.21 -27.86
C GLN A 193 32.78 -3.42 -27.30
N PHE A 194 32.10 -4.55 -27.17
CA PHE A 194 32.74 -5.78 -26.71
C PHE A 194 33.84 -6.24 -27.68
N ASP A 195 33.52 -6.34 -28.97
CA ASP A 195 34.46 -6.77 -30.02
C ASP A 195 35.70 -5.86 -30.08
N GLN A 196 35.52 -4.57 -29.85
CA GLN A 196 36.61 -3.60 -29.83
C GLN A 196 37.55 -3.84 -28.64
N LEU A 197 37.01 -4.10 -27.44
CA LEU A 197 37.81 -4.40 -26.25
C LEU A 197 38.49 -5.78 -26.37
N GLU A 198 37.77 -6.76 -26.94
CA GLU A 198 38.32 -8.09 -27.18
C GLU A 198 39.50 -8.04 -28.20
N ALA A 199 39.30 -7.32 -29.32
CA ALA A 199 40.35 -7.15 -30.33
C ALA A 199 41.59 -6.43 -29.77
N ALA A 200 41.44 -5.56 -28.81
CA ALA A 200 42.54 -4.86 -28.15
C ALA A 200 43.43 -5.77 -27.32
N ASN A 201 42.92 -6.94 -26.87
CA ASN A 201 43.63 -7.95 -26.11
C ASN A 201 44.45 -7.36 -24.96
N LEU A 202 43.80 -6.62 -24.07
CA LEU A 202 44.41 -5.88 -22.98
C LEU A 202 44.93 -6.83 -21.87
N GLN A 203 46.07 -6.51 -21.28
CA GLN A 203 46.66 -7.23 -20.12
C GLN A 203 46.64 -6.31 -18.89
N ALA A 204 46.38 -6.88 -17.72
CA ALA A 204 46.10 -6.11 -16.49
C ALA A 204 47.17 -5.08 -16.10
N ASP A 205 48.46 -5.44 -16.27
CA ASP A 205 49.58 -4.59 -15.84
C ASP A 205 50.32 -3.93 -17.02
N GLU A 206 49.85 -4.14 -18.25
CA GLU A 206 50.51 -3.74 -19.49
C GLU A 206 50.78 -2.23 -19.57
N GLN A 207 49.85 -1.41 -19.07
CA GLN A 207 49.94 0.06 -19.19
C GLN A 207 51.11 0.60 -18.39
N SER A 208 51.26 0.19 -17.12
CA SER A 208 52.34 0.67 -16.27
C SER A 208 53.71 0.22 -16.78
N GLU A 209 53.81 -1.01 -17.28
CA GLU A 209 55.04 -1.52 -17.87
C GLU A 209 55.43 -0.74 -19.13
N LEU A 210 54.47 -0.46 -20.00
CA LEU A 210 54.68 0.31 -21.23
C LEU A 210 54.98 1.79 -20.95
N GLU A 211 54.37 2.38 -19.92
CA GLU A 211 54.66 3.76 -19.53
C GLU A 211 56.07 3.92 -18.99
N GLU A 212 56.53 2.97 -18.16
CA GLU A 212 57.93 2.92 -17.67
C GLU A 212 58.92 2.74 -18.84
N GLU A 213 58.62 1.79 -19.75
CA GLU A 213 59.47 1.53 -20.92
C GLU A 213 59.48 2.77 -21.88
N HIS A 214 58.36 3.41 -22.07
CA HIS A 214 58.26 4.64 -22.90
C HIS A 214 59.12 5.78 -22.34
N GLN A 215 59.10 5.97 -20.99
CA GLN A 215 59.95 6.98 -20.35
C GLN A 215 61.44 6.67 -20.53
N LEU A 216 61.84 5.42 -20.37
CA LEU A 216 63.23 5.01 -20.57
C LEU A 216 63.68 5.22 -22.03
N LEU A 217 62.89 4.77 -22.99
CA LEU A 217 63.22 4.91 -24.43
C LEU A 217 63.18 6.37 -24.90
N SER A 218 62.25 7.18 -24.41
CA SER A 218 62.15 8.61 -24.80
C SER A 218 63.34 9.46 -24.31
N HIS A 219 63.98 9.05 -23.21
CA HIS A 219 65.15 9.74 -22.64
C HIS A 219 66.45 9.00 -22.87
N ALA A 220 66.45 7.90 -23.65
CA ALA A 220 67.61 7.04 -23.83
C ALA A 220 68.88 7.80 -24.35
N GLU A 221 68.70 8.72 -25.31
CA GLU A 221 69.81 9.55 -25.80
C GLU A 221 70.37 10.50 -24.71
N GLU A 222 69.49 11.14 -23.92
CA GLU A 222 69.88 12.06 -22.84
C GLU A 222 70.56 11.32 -21.72
N ILE A 223 70.04 10.15 -21.31
CA ILE A 223 70.61 9.31 -20.29
C ILE A 223 71.96 8.81 -20.73
N LYS A 224 72.11 8.28 -21.96
CA LYS A 224 73.33 7.79 -22.53
C LYS A 224 74.38 8.90 -22.66
N GLY A 225 74.00 10.07 -23.06
CA GLY A 225 74.87 11.26 -23.09
C GLY A 225 75.37 11.62 -21.69
N SER A 226 74.51 11.67 -20.71
CA SER A 226 74.94 11.98 -19.32
C SER A 226 75.82 10.91 -18.68
N LEU A 227 75.57 9.62 -18.94
CA LEU A 227 76.42 8.55 -18.53
C LEU A 227 77.78 8.62 -19.18
N PHE A 228 77.80 8.91 -20.51
CA PHE A 228 79.05 9.03 -21.25
C PHE A 228 79.90 10.22 -20.78
N GLU A 229 79.33 11.34 -20.45
CA GLU A 229 80.02 12.49 -19.86
C GLU A 229 80.61 12.12 -18.47
N ALA A 230 79.85 11.39 -17.65
CA ALA A 230 80.38 10.93 -16.35
C ALA A 230 81.54 9.92 -16.48
N ILE A 231 81.39 8.95 -17.38
CA ILE A 231 82.45 7.96 -17.67
C ILE A 231 83.73 8.69 -18.13
N ASN A 232 83.64 9.62 -19.07
CA ASN A 232 84.74 10.39 -19.56
C ASN A 232 85.42 11.24 -18.46
N ALA A 233 84.64 11.70 -17.48
CA ALA A 233 85.21 12.43 -16.32
C ALA A 233 86.02 11.54 -15.40
N PHE A 234 85.77 10.23 -15.32
CA PHE A 234 86.38 9.28 -14.40
C PHE A 234 87.46 8.43 -15.08
N SER A 235 87.41 8.18 -16.39
CA SER A 235 88.36 7.28 -17.10
C SER A 235 89.84 7.78 -17.12
N GLU A 236 90.83 6.85 -17.33
CA GLU A 236 92.22 7.13 -17.11
C GLU A 236 92.98 7.92 -18.20
N ASP A 237 92.39 8.25 -19.32
CA ASP A 237 93.11 8.90 -20.42
C ASP A 237 93.47 10.38 -20.14
N GLY A 238 94.68 10.56 -19.69
CA GLY A 238 95.45 11.77 -19.88
C GLY A 238 95.00 13.09 -19.28
N GLY A 239 94.14 13.14 -18.27
CA GLY A 239 93.73 14.39 -17.63
C GLY A 239 92.48 14.33 -16.77
N ASN A 240 91.93 13.18 -16.65
CA ASN A 240 90.75 12.85 -15.86
C ASN A 240 90.98 12.67 -14.36
N ILE A 241 89.90 12.45 -13.62
CA ILE A 241 89.97 12.38 -12.14
C ILE A 241 90.78 11.21 -11.64
N ALA A 242 90.59 9.99 -12.17
CA ALA A 242 91.28 8.80 -11.73
C ALA A 242 92.84 8.91 -11.97
N GLY A 243 93.21 9.40 -13.18
CA GLY A 243 94.63 9.66 -13.48
C GLY A 243 95.26 10.75 -12.60
N LYS A 244 94.48 11.83 -12.28
CA LYS A 244 94.95 12.87 -11.34
C LYS A 244 95.06 12.37 -9.92
N LEU A 245 94.20 11.51 -9.44
CA LEU A 245 94.29 10.88 -8.12
C LEU A 245 95.43 9.93 -8.06
N ARG A 246 95.73 9.11 -9.10
CA ARG A 246 96.90 8.22 -9.15
C ARG A 246 98.17 9.03 -9.06
N ASN A 247 98.30 10.12 -9.84
CA ASN A 247 99.46 10.98 -9.79
C ASN A 247 99.65 11.66 -8.42
N ALA A 248 98.55 12.09 -7.80
CA ALA A 248 98.59 12.69 -6.45
C ALA A 248 98.98 11.68 -5.39
N ALA A 249 98.43 10.46 -5.42
CA ALA A 249 98.82 9.37 -4.52
C ALA A 249 100.33 9.01 -4.69
N HIS A 250 100.75 8.88 -5.95
CA HIS A 250 102.17 8.60 -6.25
C HIS A 250 103.12 9.69 -5.74
N ASN A 251 102.79 10.95 -5.97
CA ASN A 251 103.63 12.07 -5.48
C ASN A 251 103.71 12.13 -3.94
N LEU A 252 102.56 11.86 -3.26
CA LEU A 252 102.57 11.78 -1.79
C LEU A 252 103.37 10.58 -1.26
N SER A 253 103.26 9.40 -1.87
CA SER A 253 104.04 8.26 -1.50
C SER A 253 105.56 8.52 -1.68
N GLY A 254 105.97 9.29 -2.70
CA GLY A 254 107.34 9.70 -2.95
C GLY A 254 108.00 10.52 -1.82
N ILE A 255 107.18 11.21 -1.02
CA ILE A 255 107.64 12.04 0.10
C ILE A 255 107.39 11.41 1.50
N SER A 256 106.85 10.19 1.58
CA SER A 256 106.49 9.51 2.82
C SER A 256 107.65 9.29 3.76
N GLY A 257 108.86 9.12 3.21
CA GLY A 257 110.07 8.99 3.99
C GLY A 257 110.50 10.24 4.74
N VAL A 258 109.98 11.43 4.39
CA VAL A 258 110.32 12.72 5.02
C VAL A 258 109.10 13.33 5.75
N PHE A 259 107.93 13.00 5.33
CA PHE A 259 106.64 13.51 5.91
C PHE A 259 105.74 12.33 6.23
N ALA A 260 105.76 11.88 7.51
CA ALA A 260 105.07 10.66 7.97
C ALA A 260 103.54 10.63 7.72
N GLN A 261 102.86 11.80 7.59
CA GLN A 261 101.43 11.84 7.30
C GLN A 261 101.10 11.63 5.81
N ALA A 262 102.10 11.69 4.93
CA ALA A 262 101.91 11.56 3.48
C ALA A 262 101.47 10.16 3.06
N GLU A 263 101.90 9.11 3.72
CA GLU A 263 101.48 7.72 3.46
C GLU A 263 99.98 7.51 3.67
N ALA A 264 99.43 7.95 4.83
CA ALA A 264 98.05 7.82 5.14
C ALA A 264 97.17 8.67 4.20
N LEU A 265 97.64 9.80 3.70
CA LEU A 265 96.95 10.61 2.70
C LEU A 265 97.02 9.94 1.32
N ALA A 266 98.11 9.33 0.93
CA ALA A 266 98.27 8.56 -0.31
C ALA A 266 97.28 7.36 -0.35
N GLU A 267 97.25 6.58 0.75
CA GLU A 267 96.25 5.47 0.86
C GLU A 267 94.81 5.90 0.75
N ARG A 268 94.45 7.01 1.36
CA ARG A 268 93.11 7.55 1.25
C ARG A 268 92.73 8.02 -0.18
N ILE A 269 93.70 8.62 -0.88
CA ILE A 269 93.50 9.03 -2.28
C ILE A 269 93.42 7.79 -3.16
N GLU A 270 94.24 6.76 -2.92
CA GLU A 270 94.21 5.51 -3.66
C GLU A 270 92.90 4.76 -3.41
N SER A 271 92.36 4.72 -2.19
CA SER A 271 91.02 4.16 -1.90
C SER A 271 89.94 4.89 -2.67
N ALA A 272 90.00 6.21 -2.70
CA ALA A 272 89.00 7.02 -3.47
C ALA A 272 89.13 6.78 -5.00
N ARG A 273 90.33 6.54 -5.51
CA ARG A 273 90.55 6.20 -6.93
C ARG A 273 89.91 4.86 -7.27
N ILE A 274 90.12 3.82 -6.44
CA ILE A 274 89.51 2.48 -6.63
C ILE A 274 87.97 2.59 -6.63
N GLU A 275 87.40 3.31 -5.67
CA GLU A 275 85.94 3.52 -5.61
C GLU A 275 85.40 4.20 -6.88
N LEU A 276 86.17 5.18 -7.40
CA LEU A 276 85.75 5.86 -8.65
C LEU A 276 85.87 4.96 -9.89
N GLU A 277 86.89 4.00 -9.91
CA GLU A 277 86.96 2.98 -10.96
C GLU A 277 85.76 2.05 -10.90
N ASP A 278 85.39 1.55 -9.71
CA ASP A 278 84.18 0.70 -9.54
C ASP A 278 82.93 1.41 -10.01
N VAL A 279 82.71 2.69 -9.67
CA VAL A 279 81.62 3.52 -10.15
C VAL A 279 81.65 3.70 -11.69
N SER A 280 82.83 3.90 -12.27
CA SER A 280 83.03 4.02 -13.73
C SER A 280 82.60 2.74 -14.44
N ASP A 281 83.02 1.57 -13.93
CA ASP A 281 82.67 0.27 -14.47
C ASP A 281 81.17 -0.01 -14.36
N GLU A 282 80.46 0.50 -13.31
CA GLU A 282 79.05 0.41 -13.16
C GLU A 282 78.32 1.31 -14.15
N LEU A 283 78.77 2.56 -14.36
CA LEU A 283 78.24 3.49 -15.35
C LEU A 283 78.41 2.95 -16.76
N GLU A 284 79.56 2.33 -17.12
CA GLU A 284 79.81 1.69 -18.41
C GLU A 284 78.82 0.56 -18.67
N ARG A 285 78.64 -0.35 -17.69
CA ARG A 285 77.62 -1.42 -17.78
C ARG A 285 76.22 -0.88 -17.99
N ASN A 286 75.83 0.17 -17.26
CA ASN A 286 74.51 0.79 -17.43
C ASN A 286 74.37 1.45 -18.78
N ALA A 287 75.38 2.12 -19.30
CA ALA A 287 75.36 2.76 -20.64
C ALA A 287 75.31 1.73 -21.79
N GLU A 288 75.91 0.55 -21.61
CA GLU A 288 75.81 -0.56 -22.59
C GLU A 288 74.38 -1.19 -22.61
N ASN A 289 73.72 -1.23 -21.45
CA ASN A 289 72.40 -1.80 -21.32
C ASN A 289 71.28 -0.87 -21.89
N ILE A 290 71.56 0.40 -22.16
CA ILE A 290 70.56 1.35 -22.72
C ILE A 290 70.74 1.33 -24.24
N GLU A 291 70.00 0.46 -24.90
CA GLU A 291 69.85 0.49 -26.37
C GLU A 291 68.66 1.35 -26.79
N PHE A 292 68.89 2.30 -27.67
CA PHE A 292 67.80 3.00 -28.32
C PHE A 292 67.35 2.18 -29.53
N ASP A 293 66.17 1.53 -29.39
CA ASP A 293 65.50 0.81 -30.46
C ASP A 293 64.28 1.65 -30.99
N PRO A 294 64.42 2.32 -32.11
CA PRO A 294 63.34 3.14 -32.68
C PRO A 294 62.08 2.35 -33.03
N ALA A 295 62.24 1.07 -33.43
CA ALA A 295 61.09 0.23 -33.74
C ALA A 295 60.31 -0.15 -32.50
N ARG A 296 61.04 -0.44 -31.39
CA ARG A 296 60.41 -0.73 -30.08
C ARG A 296 59.71 0.51 -29.49
N TYR A 297 60.37 1.70 -29.62
CA TYR A 297 59.78 2.97 -29.17
C TYR A 297 58.46 3.24 -29.88
N GLN A 298 58.43 3.13 -31.21
CA GLN A 298 57.20 3.31 -31.99
C GLN A 298 56.12 2.32 -31.63
N PHE A 299 56.45 1.06 -31.41
CA PHE A 299 55.52 0.03 -30.95
C PHE A 299 54.90 0.38 -29.59
N VAL A 300 55.70 0.78 -28.61
CA VAL A 300 55.25 1.15 -27.27
C VAL A 300 54.31 2.39 -27.36
N GLU A 301 54.71 3.40 -28.15
CA GLU A 301 53.92 4.60 -28.36
C GLU A 301 52.56 4.28 -29.01
N GLU A 302 52.51 3.49 -30.08
CA GLU A 302 51.29 3.07 -30.76
C GLU A 302 50.40 2.25 -29.83
N ARG A 303 50.97 1.38 -28.99
CA ARG A 303 50.24 0.55 -28.05
C ARG A 303 49.62 1.37 -26.92
N LEU A 304 50.38 2.28 -26.30
CA LEU A 304 49.89 3.23 -25.30
C LEU A 304 48.79 4.13 -25.88
N ASN A 305 48.95 4.65 -27.09
CA ASN A 305 47.90 5.44 -27.73
C ASN A 305 46.61 4.65 -27.92
N THR A 306 46.69 3.37 -28.26
CA THR A 306 45.51 2.50 -28.35
C THR A 306 44.80 2.35 -27.00
N ILE A 307 45.56 2.16 -25.92
CA ILE A 307 45.01 2.06 -24.58
C ILE A 307 44.34 3.36 -24.17
N TYR A 308 44.99 4.51 -24.32
CA TYR A 308 44.45 5.82 -23.97
C TYR A 308 43.22 6.20 -24.82
N GLU A 309 43.18 5.82 -26.08
CA GLU A 309 42.00 6.02 -26.93
C GLU A 309 40.78 5.21 -26.42
N LEU A 310 41.01 3.97 -25.99
CA LEU A 310 39.98 3.13 -25.40
C LEU A 310 39.49 3.66 -24.04
N GLU A 311 40.41 4.06 -23.15
CA GLU A 311 40.09 4.69 -21.87
C GLU A 311 39.21 5.95 -22.07
N LYS A 312 39.65 6.85 -22.96
CA LYS A 312 38.95 8.07 -23.28
C LYS A 312 37.58 7.79 -23.87
N LYS A 313 37.48 6.82 -24.79
CA LYS A 313 36.25 6.47 -25.49
C LYS A 313 35.22 5.89 -24.51
N HIS A 314 35.67 5.05 -23.59
CA HIS A 314 34.82 4.38 -22.59
C HIS A 314 34.69 5.16 -21.29
N GLN A 315 35.36 6.34 -21.18
CA GLN A 315 35.33 7.23 -20.01
C GLN A 315 35.79 6.52 -18.72
N VAL A 316 36.84 5.75 -18.82
CA VAL A 316 37.51 5.04 -17.71
C VAL A 316 38.95 5.48 -17.62
N ASP A 317 39.60 5.26 -16.47
CA ASP A 317 40.94 5.78 -16.18
C ASP A 317 42.02 4.69 -16.20
N THR A 318 41.67 3.40 -16.27
CA THR A 318 42.62 2.29 -16.16
C THR A 318 42.23 1.10 -17.04
N ILE A 319 43.25 0.29 -17.44
CA ILE A 319 43.03 -1.00 -18.11
C ILE A 319 42.12 -1.93 -17.27
N ALA A 320 42.30 -1.93 -15.93
CA ALA A 320 41.47 -2.75 -15.05
C ALA A 320 39.98 -2.42 -15.18
N ASP A 321 39.62 -1.15 -15.37
CA ASP A 321 38.26 -0.72 -15.60
C ASP A 321 37.76 -1.10 -17.01
N LEU A 322 38.65 -1.06 -18.03
CA LEU A 322 38.33 -1.56 -19.38
C LEU A 322 38.04 -3.06 -19.39
N LEU A 323 38.83 -3.85 -18.67
CA LEU A 323 38.62 -5.30 -18.52
C LEU A 323 37.30 -5.60 -17.78
N ARG A 324 37.01 -4.85 -16.71
CA ARG A 324 35.72 -4.97 -15.98
C ARG A 324 34.55 -4.63 -16.90
N LEU A 325 34.67 -3.56 -17.68
CA LEU A 325 33.65 -3.18 -18.67
C LEU A 325 33.45 -4.28 -19.72
N GLN A 326 34.53 -4.91 -20.17
CA GLN A 326 34.45 -6.05 -21.10
C GLN A 326 33.68 -7.23 -20.50
N GLU A 327 33.90 -7.55 -19.23
CA GLU A 327 33.15 -8.60 -18.51
C GLU A 327 31.68 -8.23 -18.39
N GLU A 328 31.34 -6.99 -18.03
CA GLU A 328 29.97 -6.49 -17.94
C GLU A 328 29.24 -6.56 -19.30
N LEU A 329 29.89 -6.14 -20.39
CA LEU A 329 29.34 -6.24 -21.73
C LEU A 329 29.08 -7.69 -22.15
N ASN A 330 29.99 -8.60 -21.82
CA ASN A 330 29.82 -10.02 -22.08
C ASN A 330 28.63 -10.61 -21.33
N LEU A 331 28.47 -10.26 -20.06
CA LEU A 331 27.30 -10.67 -19.26
C LEU A 331 25.99 -10.14 -19.83
N GLN A 332 25.97 -8.88 -20.28
CA GLN A 332 24.77 -8.30 -20.90
C GLN A 332 24.42 -9.00 -22.22
N LEU A 333 25.39 -9.27 -23.07
CA LEU A 333 25.18 -9.98 -24.34
C LEU A 333 24.67 -11.42 -24.12
N ASN A 334 25.26 -12.15 -23.16
CA ASN A 334 24.79 -13.49 -22.79
C ASN A 334 23.36 -13.47 -22.23
N ASN A 335 22.98 -12.46 -21.46
CA ASN A 335 21.60 -12.30 -20.96
C ASN A 335 20.59 -12.02 -22.09
N ILE A 336 21.01 -11.26 -23.12
CA ILE A 336 20.19 -11.03 -24.31
C ILE A 336 19.97 -12.34 -25.08
N GLU A 337 20.96 -13.18 -25.20
CA GLU A 337 20.88 -14.47 -25.93
C GLU A 337 19.99 -15.50 -25.19
N ASN A 338 20.12 -15.61 -23.86
CA ASN A 338 19.37 -16.55 -23.03
C ASN A 338 17.98 -16.04 -22.63
N GLY A 339 17.65 -14.80 -22.94
CA GLY A 339 16.41 -14.14 -22.50
C GLY A 339 15.12 -14.81 -23.00
N ASP A 340 15.14 -15.49 -24.14
CA ASP A 340 13.97 -16.21 -24.69
C ASP A 340 13.59 -17.42 -23.85
N GLU A 341 14.56 -18.17 -23.35
CA GLU A 341 14.33 -19.34 -22.51
C GLU A 341 13.74 -18.92 -21.16
N ILE A 342 14.29 -17.85 -20.55
CA ILE A 342 13.80 -17.31 -19.28
C ILE A 342 12.36 -16.80 -19.42
N ILE A 343 12.05 -16.10 -20.51
CA ILE A 343 10.69 -15.62 -20.80
C ILE A 343 9.74 -16.81 -20.96
N ALA A 344 10.12 -17.82 -21.74
CA ALA A 344 9.29 -19.00 -21.97
C ALA A 344 9.02 -19.79 -20.67
N GLU A 345 10.01 -19.93 -19.79
CA GLU A 345 9.83 -20.56 -18.47
C GLU A 345 8.84 -19.75 -17.60
N LYS A 346 8.99 -18.41 -17.56
CA LYS A 346 8.06 -17.57 -16.80
C LYS A 346 6.65 -17.59 -17.37
N GLU A 347 6.49 -17.57 -18.70
CA GLU A 347 5.18 -17.72 -19.35
C GLU A 347 4.51 -19.06 -18.99
N LYS A 348 5.27 -20.15 -18.99
CA LYS A 348 4.77 -21.46 -18.58
C LYS A 348 4.37 -21.50 -17.11
N ALA A 349 5.13 -20.85 -16.22
CA ALA A 349 4.79 -20.73 -14.81
C ALA A 349 3.51 -19.91 -14.60
N ILE A 350 3.36 -18.80 -15.32
CA ILE A 350 2.16 -17.95 -15.29
C ILE A 350 0.93 -18.71 -15.79
N GLU A 351 1.07 -19.49 -16.86
CA GLU A 351 -0.01 -20.34 -17.37
C GLU A 351 -0.41 -21.38 -16.31
N GLY A 352 0.55 -21.99 -15.61
CA GLY A 352 0.27 -22.93 -14.52
C GLY A 352 -0.52 -22.27 -13.37
N LEU A 353 -0.14 -21.06 -12.96
CA LEU A 353 -0.87 -20.27 -11.96
C LEU A 353 -2.28 -19.91 -12.45
N TYR A 354 -2.42 -19.54 -13.71
CA TYR A 354 -3.73 -19.20 -14.30
C TYR A 354 -4.67 -20.41 -14.35
N GLN A 355 -4.17 -21.60 -14.69
CA GLN A 355 -4.97 -22.83 -14.65
C GLN A 355 -5.41 -23.17 -13.22
N ARG A 356 -4.56 -22.95 -12.22
CA ARG A 356 -4.93 -23.09 -10.81
C ARG A 356 -6.02 -22.08 -10.39
N LEU A 357 -5.90 -20.82 -10.83
CA LEU A 357 -6.93 -19.79 -10.63
C LEU A 357 -8.27 -20.21 -11.25
N LEU A 358 -8.27 -20.73 -12.47
CA LEU A 358 -9.48 -21.21 -13.13
C LEU A 358 -10.15 -22.34 -12.35
N SER A 359 -9.38 -23.28 -11.81
CA SER A 359 -9.90 -24.36 -10.97
C SER A 359 -10.55 -23.83 -9.69
N LEU A 360 -9.81 -23.01 -8.91
CA LEU A 360 -10.31 -22.42 -7.68
C LEU A 360 -11.52 -21.51 -7.94
N GLY A 361 -11.46 -20.71 -9.01
CA GLY A 361 -12.56 -19.85 -9.44
C GLY A 361 -13.84 -20.63 -9.78
N LYS A 362 -13.71 -21.81 -10.43
CA LYS A 362 -14.84 -22.70 -10.72
C LYS A 362 -15.47 -23.26 -9.45
N ASP A 363 -14.67 -23.61 -8.45
CA ASP A 363 -15.16 -24.09 -7.15
C ASP A 363 -15.91 -22.98 -6.41
N ILE A 364 -15.38 -21.74 -6.41
CA ILE A 364 -16.05 -20.56 -5.88
C ILE A 364 -17.37 -20.30 -6.61
N THR A 365 -17.38 -20.31 -7.94
CA THR A 365 -18.60 -20.10 -8.74
C THR A 365 -19.66 -21.16 -8.43
N THR A 366 -19.25 -22.41 -8.26
CA THR A 366 -20.17 -23.52 -7.96
C THR A 366 -20.80 -23.34 -6.58
N SER A 367 -20.01 -23.01 -5.58
CA SER A 367 -20.49 -22.74 -4.21
C SER A 367 -21.41 -21.51 -4.16
N ARG A 368 -21.06 -20.44 -4.87
CA ARG A 368 -21.90 -19.23 -5.01
C ARG A 368 -23.23 -19.52 -5.68
N LYS A 369 -23.28 -20.33 -6.74
CA LYS A 369 -24.54 -20.73 -7.40
C LYS A 369 -25.47 -21.50 -6.47
N ALA A 370 -24.92 -22.42 -5.67
CA ALA A 370 -25.68 -23.14 -4.65
C ALA A 370 -26.19 -22.18 -3.56
N ALA A 371 -25.33 -21.29 -3.05
CA ALA A 371 -25.67 -20.28 -2.07
C ALA A 371 -26.72 -19.30 -2.61
N ALA A 372 -26.62 -18.88 -3.86
CA ALA A 372 -27.57 -17.98 -4.52
C ALA A 372 -29.00 -18.53 -4.49
N LYS A 373 -29.16 -19.82 -4.81
CA LYS A 373 -30.45 -20.51 -4.75
C LYS A 373 -31.03 -20.53 -3.34
N THR A 374 -30.23 -20.98 -2.38
CA THR A 374 -30.67 -21.05 -0.96
C THR A 374 -30.99 -19.67 -0.40
N THR A 375 -30.19 -18.66 -0.74
CA THR A 375 -30.43 -17.27 -0.32
C THR A 375 -31.74 -16.75 -0.91
N ALA A 376 -31.96 -16.96 -2.19
CA ALA A 376 -33.19 -16.56 -2.88
C ALA A 376 -34.45 -17.17 -2.24
N GLU A 377 -34.42 -18.47 -1.95
CA GLU A 377 -35.55 -19.18 -1.32
C GLU A 377 -35.84 -18.63 0.09
N ASN A 378 -34.84 -18.40 0.93
CA ASN A 378 -35.02 -17.86 2.28
C ASN A 378 -35.50 -16.41 2.26
N LEU A 379 -34.98 -15.58 1.36
CA LEU A 379 -35.44 -14.19 1.20
C LEU A 379 -36.89 -14.14 0.75
N MET A 380 -37.32 -15.01 -0.18
CA MET A 380 -38.73 -15.08 -0.61
C MET A 380 -39.64 -15.44 0.55
N LEU A 381 -39.28 -16.37 1.42
CA LEU A 381 -40.08 -16.72 2.62
C LEU A 381 -40.24 -15.50 3.53
N THR A 382 -39.18 -14.77 3.81
CA THR A 382 -39.23 -13.56 4.64
C THR A 382 -40.06 -12.47 3.97
N LEU A 383 -39.93 -12.26 2.64
CA LEU A 383 -40.72 -11.28 1.88
C LEU A 383 -42.22 -11.60 1.86
N GLN A 384 -42.58 -12.89 1.84
CA GLN A 384 -43.99 -13.30 1.96
C GLN A 384 -44.57 -12.86 3.30
N THR A 385 -43.84 -13.02 4.42
CA THR A 385 -44.29 -12.53 5.74
C THR A 385 -44.38 -11.02 5.77
N LEU A 386 -43.54 -10.31 5.01
CA LEU A 386 -43.53 -8.87 4.86
C LEU A 386 -44.50 -8.33 3.76
N GLY A 387 -45.57 -9.12 3.42
CA GLY A 387 -46.66 -8.71 2.55
C GLY A 387 -46.32 -8.67 1.07
N MET A 388 -45.31 -9.41 0.64
CA MET A 388 -44.97 -9.59 -0.77
C MET A 388 -45.07 -11.08 -1.19
N PRO A 389 -46.29 -11.68 -1.16
CA PRO A 389 -46.46 -13.12 -1.41
C PRO A 389 -46.12 -13.54 -2.86
N ASN A 390 -46.07 -12.59 -3.77
CA ASN A 390 -45.80 -12.80 -5.17
C ASN A 390 -44.39 -12.32 -5.58
N ALA A 391 -43.57 -11.99 -4.61
CA ALA A 391 -42.19 -11.58 -4.88
C ALA A 391 -41.42 -12.69 -5.58
N ARG A 392 -40.62 -12.31 -6.56
CA ARG A 392 -39.64 -13.17 -7.24
C ARG A 392 -38.29 -12.51 -7.16
N LEU A 393 -37.29 -13.30 -6.87
CA LEU A 393 -35.93 -12.81 -6.83
C LEU A 393 -34.96 -13.93 -7.23
N ARG A 394 -33.87 -13.52 -7.87
CA ARG A 394 -32.77 -14.41 -8.21
C ARG A 394 -31.46 -13.64 -8.28
N PHE A 395 -30.40 -14.35 -8.02
CA PHE A 395 -29.04 -13.88 -8.28
C PHE A 395 -28.60 -14.41 -9.64
N GLU A 396 -28.30 -13.55 -10.57
CA GLU A 396 -27.75 -13.89 -11.87
C GLU A 396 -26.23 -13.79 -11.79
N ILE A 397 -25.54 -14.94 -11.94
CA ILE A 397 -24.08 -15.04 -11.85
C ILE A 397 -23.56 -15.22 -13.27
N THR A 398 -22.84 -14.22 -13.75
CA THR A 398 -22.17 -14.22 -15.07
C THR A 398 -20.66 -14.25 -14.88
N THR A 399 -19.95 -14.86 -15.84
CA THR A 399 -18.50 -14.97 -15.77
C THR A 399 -17.84 -13.76 -16.42
N ARG A 400 -16.86 -13.18 -15.76
CA ARG A 400 -16.02 -12.10 -16.29
C ARG A 400 -14.94 -12.66 -17.21
N THR A 401 -14.46 -11.85 -18.13
CA THR A 401 -13.35 -12.19 -19.02
C THR A 401 -12.00 -12.16 -18.32
N ALA A 402 -11.83 -11.31 -17.31
CA ALA A 402 -10.61 -11.18 -16.52
C ALA A 402 -10.89 -11.50 -15.05
N PRO A 403 -9.99 -12.21 -14.37
CA PRO A 403 -10.09 -12.46 -12.93
C PRO A 403 -9.84 -11.19 -12.13
N ASP A 404 -10.47 -11.12 -10.95
CA ASP A 404 -10.07 -10.20 -9.89
C ASP A 404 -9.79 -10.96 -8.59
N ILE A 405 -9.46 -10.26 -7.52
CA ILE A 405 -9.17 -10.86 -6.21
C ILE A 405 -10.34 -11.65 -5.63
N SER A 406 -11.58 -11.38 -6.08
CA SER A 406 -12.81 -12.05 -5.62
C SER A 406 -13.25 -13.23 -6.50
N GLY A 407 -12.58 -13.48 -7.62
CA GLY A 407 -12.93 -14.55 -8.55
C GLY A 407 -13.24 -14.10 -9.97
N PHE A 408 -14.00 -14.92 -10.68
CA PHE A 408 -14.43 -14.65 -12.07
C PHE A 408 -15.91 -14.25 -12.16
N ASP A 409 -16.60 -14.11 -11.03
CA ASP A 409 -18.04 -13.91 -11.03
C ASP A 409 -18.41 -12.44 -10.99
N ASN A 410 -19.38 -12.08 -11.81
CA ASN A 410 -20.18 -10.88 -11.67
C ASN A 410 -21.60 -11.28 -11.24
N VAL A 411 -22.14 -10.63 -10.22
CA VAL A 411 -23.44 -10.96 -9.64
C VAL A 411 -24.41 -9.79 -9.80
N THR A 412 -25.54 -10.06 -10.42
CA THR A 412 -26.65 -9.13 -10.52
C THR A 412 -27.83 -9.64 -9.70
N PHE A 413 -28.45 -8.77 -8.90
CA PHE A 413 -29.59 -9.13 -8.06
C PHE A 413 -30.87 -8.65 -8.73
N LEU A 414 -31.64 -9.61 -9.24
CA LEU A 414 -32.89 -9.37 -9.96
C LEU A 414 -34.07 -9.59 -9.03
N PHE A 415 -35.01 -8.65 -9.03
CA PHE A 415 -36.17 -8.68 -8.16
C PHE A 415 -37.44 -8.18 -8.88
N SER A 416 -38.57 -8.75 -8.51
CA SER A 416 -39.93 -8.25 -8.82
C SER A 416 -40.86 -8.50 -7.64
N ALA A 417 -41.60 -7.47 -7.23
CA ALA A 417 -42.61 -7.58 -6.16
C ALA A 417 -43.92 -8.21 -6.62
N ASN A 418 -44.23 -8.22 -7.92
CA ASN A 418 -45.51 -8.57 -8.49
C ASN A 418 -45.41 -9.59 -9.62
N LYS A 419 -46.42 -10.46 -9.76
CA LYS A 419 -46.41 -11.53 -10.79
C LYS A 419 -46.32 -11.03 -12.23
N ASN A 420 -46.88 -9.88 -12.52
CA ASN A 420 -47.03 -9.36 -13.89
C ASN A 420 -45.92 -8.38 -14.30
N VAL A 421 -44.97 -8.14 -13.41
CA VAL A 421 -43.81 -7.26 -13.67
C VAL A 421 -42.59 -8.14 -13.89
N PRO A 422 -41.82 -7.95 -14.96
CA PRO A 422 -40.56 -8.69 -15.15
C PRO A 422 -39.60 -8.39 -14.01
N GLU A 423 -38.74 -9.36 -13.72
CA GLU A 423 -37.60 -9.15 -12.80
C GLU A 423 -36.65 -8.13 -13.42
N GLN A 424 -36.27 -7.16 -12.63
CA GLN A 424 -35.33 -6.09 -13.01
C GLN A 424 -34.25 -5.94 -11.94
N ASP A 425 -33.15 -5.32 -12.30
CA ASP A 425 -32.07 -5.05 -11.35
C ASP A 425 -32.61 -4.22 -10.18
N VAL A 426 -32.27 -4.66 -8.96
CA VAL A 426 -32.71 -4.00 -7.72
C VAL A 426 -32.34 -2.52 -7.69
N THR A 427 -31.24 -2.13 -8.32
CA THR A 427 -30.80 -0.74 -8.40
C THR A 427 -31.75 0.15 -9.21
N GLN A 428 -32.59 -0.44 -10.05
CA GLN A 428 -33.55 0.27 -10.93
C GLN A 428 -34.96 0.35 -10.35
N ILE A 429 -35.19 -0.23 -9.17
CA ILE A 429 -36.53 -0.26 -8.56
C ILE A 429 -36.87 1.10 -7.96
N ALA A 430 -38.00 1.67 -8.37
CA ALA A 430 -38.44 2.99 -7.94
C ALA A 430 -39.21 3.01 -6.60
N SER A 431 -39.75 1.86 -6.14
CA SER A 431 -40.58 1.78 -4.92
C SER A 431 -39.73 1.69 -3.66
N GLY A 432 -39.64 2.78 -2.89
CA GLY A 432 -38.89 2.84 -1.63
C GLY A 432 -39.36 1.81 -0.60
N GLY A 433 -40.64 1.57 -0.47
CA GLY A 433 -41.18 0.59 0.49
C GLY A 433 -40.88 -0.87 0.13
N GLU A 434 -40.81 -1.22 -1.15
CA GLU A 434 -40.46 -2.55 -1.62
C GLU A 434 -38.98 -2.83 -1.36
N ILE A 435 -38.12 -1.86 -1.69
CA ILE A 435 -36.69 -1.94 -1.42
C ILE A 435 -36.40 -2.02 0.09
N ALA A 436 -37.09 -1.22 0.90
CA ALA A 436 -36.91 -1.24 2.35
C ALA A 436 -37.20 -2.63 2.94
N ARG A 437 -38.28 -3.28 2.52
CA ARG A 437 -38.61 -4.65 2.95
C ARG A 437 -37.63 -5.70 2.43
N LEU A 438 -37.17 -5.55 1.19
CA LEU A 438 -36.17 -6.42 0.61
C LEU A 438 -34.84 -6.31 1.39
N MET A 439 -34.40 -5.08 1.70
CA MET A 439 -33.19 -4.84 2.49
C MET A 439 -33.30 -5.36 3.92
N LEU A 440 -34.46 -5.16 4.56
CA LEU A 440 -34.71 -5.74 5.88
C LEU A 440 -34.59 -7.27 5.85
N SER A 441 -35.21 -7.92 4.83
CA SER A 441 -35.12 -9.36 4.65
C SER A 441 -33.68 -9.84 4.47
N LEU A 442 -32.91 -9.13 3.64
CA LEU A 442 -31.52 -9.45 3.36
C LEU A 442 -30.63 -9.31 4.61
N LYS A 443 -30.78 -8.22 5.35
CA LYS A 443 -30.01 -7.99 6.57
C LYS A 443 -30.41 -8.97 7.69
N ALA A 444 -31.67 -9.30 7.81
CA ALA A 444 -32.14 -10.33 8.74
C ALA A 444 -31.55 -11.71 8.41
N PHE A 445 -31.50 -12.06 7.15
CA PHE A 445 -30.88 -13.29 6.69
C PHE A 445 -29.35 -13.33 6.98
N LEU A 446 -28.65 -12.22 6.74
CA LEU A 446 -27.21 -12.11 6.99
C LEU A 446 -26.87 -12.13 8.49
N SER A 447 -27.69 -11.51 9.35
CA SER A 447 -27.48 -11.45 10.79
C SER A 447 -27.39 -12.83 11.48
N GLN A 448 -27.98 -13.85 10.84
CA GLN A 448 -27.90 -15.24 11.32
C GLN A 448 -26.62 -15.97 10.93
N ARG A 449 -25.82 -15.39 10.02
CA ARG A 449 -24.65 -16.06 9.40
C ARG A 449 -23.34 -15.35 9.61
N LYS A 450 -23.37 -14.04 9.70
CA LYS A 450 -22.18 -13.19 9.88
C LYS A 450 -22.47 -12.22 11.03
N LYS A 451 -21.45 -11.94 11.85
CA LYS A 451 -21.51 -10.87 12.82
C LYS A 451 -21.66 -9.55 12.07
N LEU A 452 -22.80 -8.91 12.21
CA LEU A 452 -23.06 -7.63 11.55
C LEU A 452 -22.71 -6.48 12.49
N PRO A 453 -22.33 -5.32 11.93
CA PRO A 453 -22.17 -4.09 12.69
C PRO A 453 -23.51 -3.63 13.31
N THR A 454 -23.49 -2.51 14.03
CA THR A 454 -24.72 -1.84 14.46
C THR A 454 -25.52 -1.41 13.23
N ILE A 455 -26.77 -1.86 13.11
CA ILE A 455 -27.66 -1.52 12.01
C ILE A 455 -28.67 -0.49 12.45
N ILE A 456 -28.76 0.60 11.72
CA ILE A 456 -29.71 1.68 11.95
C ILE A 456 -30.69 1.73 10.77
N PHE A 457 -31.96 1.55 11.05
CA PHE A 457 -33.05 1.74 10.08
C PHE A 457 -33.69 3.10 10.27
N ASP A 458 -33.67 3.90 9.21
CA ASP A 458 -34.32 5.20 9.16
C ASP A 458 -35.50 5.18 8.20
N GLU A 459 -36.67 5.55 8.72
CA GLU A 459 -37.92 5.65 7.94
C GLU A 459 -38.26 4.40 7.10
N ILE A 460 -37.83 3.22 7.57
CA ILE A 460 -38.12 1.94 6.89
C ILE A 460 -39.63 1.64 6.84
N ASP A 461 -40.39 2.32 7.66
CA ASP A 461 -41.85 2.22 7.85
C ASP A 461 -42.65 3.16 6.94
N THR A 462 -42.03 3.89 6.02
CA THR A 462 -42.72 4.80 5.10
C THR A 462 -43.68 4.04 4.16
N GLY A 463 -44.96 4.40 4.17
CA GLY A 463 -45.98 3.77 3.35
C GLY A 463 -46.44 2.39 3.83
N VAL A 464 -46.18 2.04 5.10
CA VAL A 464 -46.54 0.75 5.68
C VAL A 464 -47.76 0.85 6.56
N SER A 465 -48.67 -0.14 6.49
CA SER A 465 -49.87 -0.24 7.36
C SER A 465 -49.52 -0.87 8.72
N GLY A 466 -50.42 -0.69 9.72
CA GLY A 466 -50.20 -1.13 11.10
C GLY A 466 -49.79 -2.60 11.27
N THR A 467 -50.48 -3.54 10.61
CA THR A 467 -50.14 -4.98 10.66
C THR A 467 -48.80 -5.31 10.00
N MET A 468 -48.46 -4.56 8.97
CA MET A 468 -47.17 -4.73 8.29
C MET A 468 -46.03 -4.18 9.14
N ALA A 469 -46.24 -3.03 9.80
CA ALA A 469 -45.28 -2.46 10.75
C ALA A 469 -44.95 -3.43 11.88
N GLU A 470 -45.95 -4.15 12.41
CA GLU A 470 -45.77 -5.17 13.43
C GLU A 470 -44.88 -6.33 12.92
N ARG A 471 -45.13 -6.85 11.71
CA ARG A 471 -44.29 -7.90 11.09
C ARG A 471 -42.85 -7.45 10.86
N MET A 472 -42.66 -6.23 10.38
CA MET A 472 -41.32 -5.66 10.22
C MET A 472 -40.61 -5.55 11.56
N ALA A 473 -41.30 -5.11 12.61
CA ALA A 473 -40.74 -5.02 13.94
C ALA A 473 -40.35 -6.40 14.52
N GLN A 474 -41.16 -7.44 14.26
CA GLN A 474 -40.83 -8.82 14.63
C GLN A 474 -39.56 -9.32 13.93
N VAL A 475 -39.38 -9.01 12.64
CA VAL A 475 -38.15 -9.35 11.91
C VAL A 475 -36.95 -8.61 12.51
N MET A 476 -37.10 -7.30 12.82
CA MET A 476 -36.04 -6.52 13.48
C MET A 476 -35.70 -7.06 14.88
N GLN A 477 -36.72 -7.50 15.65
CA GLN A 477 -36.54 -8.11 16.95
C GLN A 477 -35.78 -9.45 16.88
N GLN A 478 -36.10 -10.30 15.90
CA GLN A 478 -35.36 -11.54 15.64
C GLN A 478 -33.91 -11.25 15.25
N MET A 479 -33.69 -10.29 14.37
CA MET A 479 -32.37 -9.86 13.95
C MET A 479 -31.54 -9.32 15.13
N ALA A 480 -32.20 -8.63 16.06
CA ALA A 480 -31.58 -8.05 17.23
C ALA A 480 -31.06 -9.09 18.27
N GLN A 481 -31.34 -10.38 18.08
CA GLN A 481 -30.73 -11.45 18.86
C GLN A 481 -29.25 -11.69 18.47
N ASN A 482 -28.87 -11.32 17.24
CA ASN A 482 -27.54 -11.57 16.69
C ASN A 482 -26.71 -10.29 16.49
N CYS A 483 -27.36 -9.13 16.35
CA CYS A 483 -26.71 -7.83 16.16
C CYS A 483 -27.47 -6.71 16.87
N GLN A 484 -26.87 -5.54 17.01
CA GLN A 484 -27.57 -4.37 17.53
C GLN A 484 -28.41 -3.72 16.42
N VAL A 485 -29.70 -3.53 16.68
CA VAL A 485 -30.64 -2.89 15.77
C VAL A 485 -31.18 -1.61 16.41
N ILE A 486 -31.06 -0.49 15.71
CA ILE A 486 -31.65 0.79 16.10
C ILE A 486 -32.63 1.19 15.00
N CYS A 487 -33.90 1.42 15.34
CA CYS A 487 -34.92 1.84 14.39
C CYS A 487 -35.44 3.24 14.73
N ILE A 488 -35.33 4.16 13.79
CA ILE A 488 -35.96 5.47 13.87
C ILE A 488 -37.32 5.36 13.20
N THR A 489 -38.38 5.54 13.99
CA THR A 489 -39.77 5.25 13.54
C THR A 489 -40.76 6.31 14.02
N HIS A 490 -41.86 6.42 13.30
CA HIS A 490 -43.04 7.17 13.69
C HIS A 490 -44.25 6.24 13.97
N LEU A 491 -44.07 4.91 13.80
CA LEU A 491 -45.14 3.94 14.00
C LEU A 491 -45.12 3.34 15.40
N PRO A 492 -46.27 3.43 16.15
CA PRO A 492 -46.38 2.91 17.50
C PRO A 492 -46.16 1.39 17.58
N GLN A 493 -46.52 0.63 16.52
CA GLN A 493 -46.32 -0.82 16.45
C GLN A 493 -44.86 -1.20 16.48
N ILE A 494 -43.99 -0.45 15.80
CA ILE A 494 -42.53 -0.70 15.85
C ILE A 494 -41.95 -0.23 17.19
N ALA A 495 -42.37 0.94 17.67
CA ALA A 495 -41.93 1.49 18.94
C ALA A 495 -42.24 0.58 20.13
N ALA A 496 -43.37 -0.12 20.09
CA ALA A 496 -43.79 -1.03 21.14
C ALA A 496 -42.86 -2.27 21.28
N LEU A 497 -42.31 -2.80 20.17
CA LEU A 497 -41.49 -4.01 20.16
C LEU A 497 -40.03 -3.75 20.50
N GLY A 498 -39.57 -2.50 20.47
CA GLY A 498 -38.20 -2.15 20.92
C GLY A 498 -37.96 -2.56 22.38
N GLN A 499 -36.78 -3.05 22.70
CA GLN A 499 -36.38 -3.35 24.09
C GLN A 499 -36.03 -2.05 24.85
N GLN A 500 -35.41 -1.11 24.14
CA GLN A 500 -35.11 0.23 24.63
C GLN A 500 -35.84 1.26 23.78
N HIS A 501 -36.32 2.34 24.43
CA HIS A 501 -37.04 3.40 23.75
C HIS A 501 -36.42 4.75 24.11
N TYR A 502 -36.01 5.48 23.08
CA TYR A 502 -35.46 6.84 23.18
C TYR A 502 -36.45 7.81 22.54
N ARG A 503 -36.64 8.97 23.16
CA ARG A 503 -37.48 10.04 22.63
C ARG A 503 -36.62 11.25 22.31
N VAL A 504 -36.83 11.78 21.11
CA VAL A 504 -36.23 13.06 20.66
C VAL A 504 -37.30 14.12 20.74
N PHE A 505 -37.02 15.21 21.45
CA PHE A 505 -37.96 16.32 21.59
C PHE A 505 -37.22 17.67 21.55
N LYS A 506 -37.96 18.71 21.20
CA LYS A 506 -37.45 20.09 21.23
C LYS A 506 -37.84 20.77 22.54
N SER A 507 -36.95 21.58 23.06
CA SER A 507 -37.28 22.55 24.10
C SER A 507 -36.91 23.95 23.61
N GLU A 508 -37.80 24.90 23.86
CA GLU A 508 -37.56 26.31 23.57
C GLU A 508 -37.15 27.01 24.86
N ASN A 509 -36.01 27.69 24.82
CA ASN A 509 -35.52 28.53 25.89
C ASN A 509 -35.32 29.95 25.36
N ASP A 510 -35.12 30.91 26.24
CA ASP A 510 -34.85 32.33 25.87
C ASP A 510 -33.71 32.53 24.88
N THR A 511 -32.81 31.54 24.78
CA THR A 511 -31.66 31.54 23.87
C THR A 511 -31.87 30.82 22.53
N GLY A 512 -33.03 30.16 22.32
CA GLY A 512 -33.41 29.46 21.10
C GLY A 512 -33.94 28.04 21.32
N THR A 513 -34.13 27.31 20.21
CA THR A 513 -34.58 25.91 20.22
C THR A 513 -33.40 24.94 20.40
N SER A 514 -33.54 24.05 21.35
CA SER A 514 -32.56 22.94 21.57
C SER A 514 -33.24 21.58 21.44
N SER A 515 -32.56 20.60 20.84
CA SER A 515 -33.03 19.21 20.75
C SER A 515 -32.39 18.37 21.82
N HIS A 516 -33.19 17.53 22.47
CA HIS A 516 -32.78 16.63 23.52
C HIS A 516 -33.15 15.21 23.18
N ILE A 517 -32.37 14.25 23.70
CA ILE A 517 -32.60 12.83 23.54
C ILE A 517 -32.57 12.20 24.91
N THR A 518 -33.65 11.49 25.26
CA THR A 518 -33.76 10.81 26.57
C THR A 518 -34.21 9.37 26.38
N ARG A 519 -33.68 8.49 27.20
CA ARG A 519 -34.17 7.13 27.32
C ARG A 519 -35.42 7.16 28.18
N LEU A 520 -36.50 6.51 27.71
CA LEU A 520 -37.78 6.46 28.39
C LEU A 520 -37.82 5.30 29.38
N ASP A 521 -38.38 5.56 30.58
CA ASP A 521 -38.79 4.52 31.48
C ASP A 521 -40.11 3.84 31.02
N ASN A 522 -40.59 2.84 31.78
CA ASN A 522 -41.78 2.09 31.36
C ASN A 522 -43.06 2.96 31.31
N ASP A 523 -43.22 3.90 32.22
CA ASP A 523 -44.43 4.76 32.29
C ASP A 523 -44.36 5.86 31.22
N GLU A 524 -43.21 6.45 31.02
CA GLU A 524 -42.95 7.40 29.94
C GLU A 524 -43.14 6.74 28.57
N ARG A 525 -42.72 5.49 28.41
CA ARG A 525 -42.90 4.71 27.20
C ARG A 525 -44.37 4.45 26.87
N ILE A 526 -45.19 4.11 27.88
CA ILE A 526 -46.62 3.95 27.69
C ILE A 526 -47.24 5.28 27.19
N ARG A 527 -46.85 6.40 27.80
CA ARG A 527 -47.33 7.72 27.40
C ARG A 527 -46.92 8.09 26.00
N GLU A 528 -45.65 7.85 25.64
CA GLU A 528 -45.17 8.15 24.29
C GLU A 528 -45.89 7.33 23.21
N ILE A 529 -46.07 6.01 23.43
CA ILE A 529 -46.80 5.15 22.51
C ILE A 529 -48.28 5.59 22.43
N ALA A 530 -48.89 5.99 23.55
CA ALA A 530 -50.26 6.51 23.56
C ALA A 530 -50.38 7.84 22.78
N ASN A 531 -49.38 8.74 22.90
CA ASN A 531 -49.32 9.96 22.10
C ASN A 531 -49.18 9.66 20.59
N MET A 532 -48.35 8.66 20.24
CA MET A 532 -48.22 8.23 18.83
C MET A 532 -49.53 7.65 18.26
N LEU A 533 -50.41 7.09 19.10
CA LEU A 533 -51.71 6.52 18.70
C LEU A 533 -52.82 7.56 18.59
N SER A 534 -52.82 8.57 19.46
CA SER A 534 -53.96 9.52 19.60
C SER A 534 -53.62 10.95 19.17
N GLY A 535 -52.36 11.29 18.92
CA GLY A 535 -51.92 12.67 18.74
C GLY A 535 -51.80 13.42 20.08
N GLU A 536 -52.09 14.72 20.11
CA GLU A 536 -51.84 15.61 21.26
C GLU A 536 -52.70 15.31 22.49
N GLU A 537 -53.88 14.70 22.34
CA GLU A 537 -54.75 14.39 23.47
C GLU A 537 -54.56 12.95 23.98
N LEU A 538 -54.01 12.80 25.18
CA LEU A 538 -53.90 11.53 25.88
C LEU A 538 -55.26 11.05 26.39
N THR A 539 -55.90 10.15 25.63
CA THR A 539 -57.16 9.50 26.06
C THR A 539 -56.87 8.21 26.83
N GLU A 540 -57.78 7.85 27.73
CA GLU A 540 -57.70 6.59 28.47
C GLU A 540 -57.70 5.36 27.53
N ALA A 541 -58.42 5.44 26.42
CA ALA A 541 -58.41 4.42 25.36
C ALA A 541 -57.04 4.28 24.70
N ALA A 542 -56.32 5.37 24.45
CA ALA A 542 -55.00 5.34 23.87
C ALA A 542 -53.97 4.73 24.83
N ILE A 543 -54.08 5.04 26.12
CA ILE A 543 -53.21 4.42 27.17
C ILE A 543 -53.45 2.91 27.24
N ASN A 544 -54.71 2.46 27.19
CA ASN A 544 -55.05 1.04 27.24
C ASN A 544 -54.56 0.31 25.98
N ASN A 545 -54.65 0.92 24.81
CA ASN A 545 -54.11 0.40 23.53
C ASN A 545 -52.58 0.33 23.59
N ALA A 546 -51.91 1.36 24.09
CA ALA A 546 -50.44 1.36 24.29
C ALA A 546 -49.97 0.22 25.21
N LYS A 547 -50.72 0.02 26.35
CA LYS A 547 -50.46 -1.11 27.26
C LYS A 547 -50.69 -2.47 26.59
N ALA A 548 -51.69 -2.60 25.73
CA ALA A 548 -51.94 -3.82 24.96
C ALA A 548 -50.81 -4.13 23.99
N LEU A 549 -50.33 -3.12 23.23
CA LEU A 549 -49.20 -3.25 22.32
C LEU A 549 -47.89 -3.65 23.05
N LEU A 550 -47.67 -3.12 24.24
CA LEU A 550 -46.51 -3.45 25.06
C LEU A 550 -46.58 -4.83 25.71
N LYS A 551 -47.78 -5.39 25.95
CA LYS A 551 -48.00 -6.73 26.54
C LYS A 551 -47.81 -7.86 25.53
N ASN A 552 -47.92 -7.59 24.23
CA ASN A 552 -47.72 -8.58 23.16
C ASN A 552 -46.23 -8.85 22.85
N LYS A 553 -45.37 -8.62 23.84
CA LYS A 553 -43.90 -8.90 23.76
C LYS A 553 -43.58 -10.37 23.93
#